data_0220be646d349446e7aa7946c1d22c57
#
_entry.id   0220be646d349446e7aa7946c1d22c57
#
_cell.length_a   1.000
_cell.length_b   1.000
_cell.length_c   1.000
_cell.angle_alpha   90.00
_cell.angle_beta   90.00
_cell.angle_gamma   90.00
#
_symmetry.space_group_name_H-M   'P 1'
#
loop_
_entity.id
_entity.type
_entity.pdbx_description
1 polymer ?
#
loop_
_entity_poly.entity_id
_entity_poly.type
_entity_poly.pdbx_seq_one_letter_code
_entity_poly.pdbx_strand_id
1 'polypeptide(L)'
;MKARELLAASRLTDAIESLGVELRSDPTDAQRRSLLFELLAFAGEFDRAEKHLDILAQRGPDAGMGALLYRAAIHAEKTRAEMFKTGDRPEHRGSTAPAGTLNGKPFSSLRDADPRIGDRLEVFAAGQYMWLPFEHIESLRINPPKRLRDTLWTPAILKTGPKFKGVELGEVLLPVLAPLSFESDDDAVRLGRVTEWVATDDGDAPVGQKLLLVDDEEISILEVRELTVTPA
;
A
#
# COMPACT_ATOMS: atom_id res chain seq x y z
N MET A 1 21.93 -13.01 8.87
CA MET A 1 21.05 -12.07 9.62
C MET A 1 19.77 -12.82 9.97
N LYS A 2 19.61 -13.17 11.24
CA LYS A 2 18.45 -13.94 11.78
C LYS A 2 17.11 -13.31 11.41
N ALA A 3 17.01 -11.98 11.42
CA ALA A 3 15.77 -11.27 11.09
C ALA A 3 15.27 -11.54 9.66
N ARG A 4 16.15 -11.73 8.66
CA ARG A 4 15.75 -12.06 7.29
C ARG A 4 15.21 -13.48 7.15
N GLU A 5 15.75 -14.42 7.92
CA GLU A 5 15.26 -15.80 7.98
C GLU A 5 13.87 -15.85 8.63
N LEU A 6 13.68 -15.09 9.73
CA LEU A 6 12.39 -14.94 10.39
C LEU A 6 11.36 -14.30 9.46
N LEU A 7 11.74 -13.23 8.75
CA LEU A 7 10.88 -12.62 7.75
C LEU A 7 10.51 -13.59 6.63
N ALA A 8 11.48 -14.38 6.12
CA ALA A 8 11.22 -15.39 5.11
C ALA A 8 10.21 -16.45 5.59
N ALA A 9 10.21 -16.74 6.90
CA ALA A 9 9.27 -17.65 7.56
C ALA A 9 7.95 -16.99 7.99
N SER A 10 7.64 -15.77 7.52
CA SER A 10 6.47 -14.96 7.91
C SER A 10 6.37 -14.67 9.42
N ARG A 11 7.49 -14.53 10.12
CA ARG A 11 7.56 -14.22 11.55
C ARG A 11 7.92 -12.74 11.74
N LEU A 12 6.97 -11.86 11.46
CA LEU A 12 7.17 -10.40 11.47
C LEU A 12 7.57 -9.90 12.87
N THR A 13 6.82 -10.29 13.87
CA THR A 13 7.04 -9.88 15.26
C THR A 13 8.43 -10.29 15.76
N ASP A 14 8.82 -11.54 15.54
CA ASP A 14 10.15 -12.04 15.91
C ASP A 14 11.29 -11.35 15.14
N ALA A 15 11.05 -11.02 13.86
CA ALA A 15 12.02 -10.29 13.04
C ALA A 15 12.25 -8.87 13.58
N ILE A 16 11.21 -8.18 14.01
CA ILE A 16 11.28 -6.86 14.66
C ILE A 16 12.09 -6.95 15.96
N GLU A 17 11.80 -7.92 16.81
CA GLU A 17 12.53 -8.12 18.06
C GLU A 17 14.02 -8.43 17.83
N SER A 18 14.31 -9.33 16.88
CA SER A 18 15.69 -9.68 16.51
C SER A 18 16.48 -8.48 16.05
N LEU A 19 15.90 -7.64 15.17
CA LEU A 19 16.53 -6.40 14.71
C LEU A 19 16.73 -5.38 15.84
N GLY A 20 15.77 -5.29 16.76
CA GLY A 20 15.89 -4.45 17.94
C GLY A 20 17.08 -4.84 18.82
N VAL A 21 17.33 -6.15 18.98
CA VAL A 21 18.54 -6.66 19.70
C VAL A 21 19.82 -6.32 18.92
N GLU A 22 19.85 -6.61 17.62
CA GLU A 22 21.00 -6.36 16.76
C GLU A 22 21.39 -4.87 16.74
N LEU A 23 20.40 -3.95 16.66
CA LEU A 23 20.63 -2.51 16.67
C LEU A 23 21.07 -1.95 18.02
N ARG A 24 20.79 -2.63 19.14
CA ARG A 24 21.38 -2.25 20.44
C ARG A 24 22.90 -2.49 20.47
N SER A 25 23.37 -3.52 19.77
CA SER A 25 24.79 -3.85 19.68
C SER A 25 25.54 -2.96 18.67
N ASP A 26 24.85 -2.53 17.59
CA ASP A 26 25.38 -1.64 16.57
C ASP A 26 24.32 -0.60 16.17
N PRO A 27 24.20 0.50 16.94
CA PRO A 27 23.20 1.54 16.69
C PRO A 27 23.42 2.31 15.38
N THR A 28 24.57 2.19 14.75
CA THR A 28 24.93 2.94 13.53
C THR A 28 24.61 2.21 12.24
N ASP A 29 24.23 0.92 12.29
CA ASP A 29 23.89 0.12 11.12
C ASP A 29 22.61 0.61 10.43
N ALA A 30 22.83 1.32 9.32
CA ALA A 30 21.76 1.89 8.54
C ALA A 30 20.91 0.84 7.81
N GLN A 31 21.49 -0.29 7.42
CA GLN A 31 20.75 -1.34 6.71
C GLN A 31 19.75 -2.04 7.65
N ARG A 32 20.21 -2.38 8.87
CA ARG A 32 19.31 -2.93 9.89
C ARG A 32 18.23 -1.95 10.30
N ARG A 33 18.61 -0.66 10.44
CA ARG A 33 17.64 0.39 10.78
C ARG A 33 16.60 0.59 9.68
N SER A 34 17.00 0.56 8.41
CA SER A 34 16.06 0.63 7.28
C SER A 34 15.12 -0.56 7.26
N LEU A 35 15.64 -1.78 7.47
CA LEU A 35 14.79 -2.96 7.55
C LEU A 35 13.84 -2.90 8.75
N LEU A 36 14.29 -2.44 9.92
CA LEU A 36 13.42 -2.29 11.10
C LEU A 36 12.31 -1.27 10.86
N PHE A 37 12.61 -0.14 10.21
CA PHE A 37 11.59 0.81 9.78
C PHE A 37 10.53 0.14 8.91
N GLU A 38 10.94 -0.63 7.89
CA GLU A 38 10.03 -1.31 6.97
C GLU A 38 9.14 -2.32 7.73
N LEU A 39 9.72 -3.15 8.61
CA LEU A 39 8.95 -4.15 9.37
C LEU A 39 7.98 -3.50 10.36
N LEU A 40 8.38 -2.40 11.02
CA LEU A 40 7.49 -1.65 11.90
C LEU A 40 6.30 -1.04 11.15
N ALA A 41 6.52 -0.60 9.91
CA ALA A 41 5.44 -0.10 9.05
C ALA A 41 4.44 -1.21 8.67
N PHE A 42 4.91 -2.42 8.35
CA PHE A 42 4.04 -3.60 8.17
C PHE A 42 3.26 -3.96 9.43
N ALA A 43 3.86 -3.77 10.59
CA ALA A 43 3.23 -4.03 11.89
C ALA A 43 2.24 -2.96 12.34
N GLY A 44 2.07 -1.85 11.58
CA GLY A 44 1.25 -0.72 12.01
C GLY A 44 1.87 0.13 13.12
N GLU A 45 3.13 -0.14 13.49
CA GLU A 45 3.85 0.57 14.54
C GLU A 45 4.46 1.87 14.00
N PHE A 46 3.62 2.72 13.43
CA PHE A 46 4.01 3.90 12.64
C PHE A 46 4.87 4.90 13.42
N ASP A 47 4.55 5.18 14.69
CA ASP A 47 5.33 6.11 15.51
C ASP A 47 6.76 5.62 15.79
N ARG A 48 6.93 4.30 15.91
CA ARG A 48 8.26 3.69 16.03
C ARG A 48 9.00 3.73 14.70
N ALA A 49 8.29 3.45 13.60
CA ALA A 49 8.85 3.52 12.24
C ALA A 49 9.39 4.94 11.94
N GLU A 50 8.64 6.00 12.27
CA GLU A 50 9.05 7.40 12.08
C GLU A 50 10.35 7.73 12.83
N LYS A 51 10.51 7.26 14.09
CA LYS A 51 11.75 7.46 14.84
C LYS A 51 13.00 6.88 14.14
N HIS A 52 12.83 5.74 13.45
CA HIS A 52 13.93 5.18 12.65
C HIS A 52 14.19 5.98 11.39
N LEU A 53 13.17 6.54 10.74
CA LEU A 53 13.34 7.47 9.62
C LEU A 53 14.06 8.75 10.03
N ASP A 54 13.80 9.30 11.22
CA ASP A 54 14.48 10.49 11.75
C ASP A 54 15.99 10.28 11.85
N ILE A 55 16.40 9.10 12.32
CA ILE A 55 17.83 8.76 12.43
C ILE A 55 18.43 8.54 11.04
N LEU A 56 17.71 7.87 10.13
CA LEU A 56 18.16 7.64 8.76
C LEU A 56 18.35 8.95 7.98
N ALA A 57 17.44 9.91 8.17
CA ALA A 57 17.47 11.22 7.51
C ALA A 57 18.76 12.01 7.77
N GLN A 58 19.41 11.80 8.93
CA GLN A 58 20.64 12.51 9.32
C GLN A 58 21.87 12.04 8.53
N ARG A 59 21.76 11.02 7.68
CA ARG A 59 22.89 10.45 6.92
C ARG A 59 23.23 11.20 5.63
N GLY A 60 22.48 12.22 5.29
CA GLY A 60 22.72 13.08 4.13
C GLY A 60 21.46 13.43 3.34
N PRO A 61 21.58 14.29 2.32
CA PRO A 61 20.44 14.83 1.59
C PRO A 61 19.55 13.76 0.95
N ASP A 62 20.13 12.76 0.29
CA ASP A 62 19.35 11.68 -0.37
C ASP A 62 18.58 10.83 0.66
N ALA A 63 19.18 10.55 1.81
CA ALA A 63 18.53 9.86 2.90
C ALA A 63 17.41 10.71 3.52
N GLY A 64 17.62 12.02 3.62
CA GLY A 64 16.61 12.99 4.05
C GLY A 64 15.40 13.03 3.12
N MET A 65 15.62 13.06 1.80
CA MET A 65 14.56 13.04 0.80
C MET A 65 13.76 11.73 0.87
N GLY A 66 14.45 10.58 0.96
CA GLY A 66 13.79 9.29 1.15
C GLY A 66 12.97 9.22 2.44
N ALA A 67 13.49 9.75 3.54
CA ALA A 67 12.77 9.81 4.81
C ALA A 67 11.52 10.70 4.71
N LEU A 68 11.58 11.81 3.98
CA LEU A 68 10.43 12.69 3.76
C LEU A 68 9.31 11.95 3.00
N LEU A 69 9.65 11.23 1.93
CA LEU A 69 8.70 10.44 1.16
C LEU A 69 7.97 9.41 2.04
N TYR A 70 8.72 8.65 2.86
CA TYR A 70 8.11 7.61 3.70
C TYR A 70 7.39 8.14 4.94
N ARG A 71 7.75 9.32 5.47
CA ARG A 71 6.90 10.01 6.45
C ARG A 71 5.56 10.42 5.86
N ALA A 72 5.59 10.92 4.61
CA ALA A 72 4.37 11.25 3.89
C ALA A 72 3.49 10.00 3.67
N ALA A 73 4.09 8.84 3.33
CA ALA A 73 3.38 7.58 3.20
C ALA A 73 2.79 7.09 4.54
N ILE A 74 3.55 7.18 5.64
CA ILE A 74 3.05 6.84 6.99
C ILE A 74 1.89 7.75 7.38
N HIS A 75 1.98 9.05 7.11
CA HIS A 75 0.89 9.99 7.41
C HIS A 75 -0.39 9.62 6.64
N ALA A 76 -0.26 9.32 5.35
CA ALA A 76 -1.37 8.86 4.53
C ALA A 76 -1.97 7.54 5.06
N GLU A 77 -1.12 6.59 5.48
CA GLU A 77 -1.57 5.31 6.07
C GLU A 77 -2.28 5.50 7.42
N LYS A 78 -1.80 6.40 8.29
CA LYS A 78 -2.50 6.74 9.54
C LYS A 78 -3.88 7.34 9.26
N THR A 79 -3.99 8.25 8.28
CA THR A 79 -5.27 8.82 7.84
C THR A 79 -6.20 7.74 7.30
N ARG A 80 -5.68 6.84 6.45
CA ARG A 80 -6.40 5.68 5.93
C ARG A 80 -6.92 4.79 7.06
N ALA A 81 -6.05 4.41 7.99
CA ALA A 81 -6.42 3.55 9.11
C ALA A 81 -7.54 4.16 9.96
N GLU A 82 -7.44 5.44 10.30
CA GLU A 82 -8.46 6.15 11.06
C GLU A 82 -9.81 6.17 10.34
N MET A 83 -9.80 6.44 9.02
CA MET A 83 -11.00 6.47 8.20
C MET A 83 -11.72 5.11 8.16
N PHE A 84 -10.96 4.00 8.08
CA PHE A 84 -11.56 2.66 8.11
C PHE A 84 -12.01 2.23 9.51
N LYS A 85 -11.36 2.71 10.58
CA LYS A 85 -11.76 2.45 11.98
C LYS A 85 -13.05 3.18 12.36
N THR A 86 -13.16 4.44 11.96
CA THR A 86 -14.31 5.29 12.30
C THR A 86 -15.50 5.09 11.36
N GLY A 87 -15.28 4.50 10.18
CA GLY A 87 -16.28 4.40 9.13
C GLY A 87 -16.55 5.72 8.40
N ASP A 88 -15.77 6.78 8.68
CA ASP A 88 -15.89 8.09 8.00
C ASP A 88 -15.26 8.03 6.61
N ARG A 89 -15.93 7.36 5.71
CA ARG A 89 -15.49 7.10 4.34
C ARG A 89 -16.30 7.94 3.35
N PRO A 90 -15.70 8.36 2.22
CA PRO A 90 -16.42 9.06 1.16
C PRO A 90 -17.61 8.22 0.67
N GLU A 91 -18.78 8.81 0.60
CA GLU A 91 -19.96 8.15 0.07
C GLU A 91 -19.71 7.54 -1.32
N HIS A 92 -20.22 6.34 -1.54
CA HIS A 92 -20.20 5.72 -2.85
C HIS A 92 -21.24 6.42 -3.74
N ARG A 93 -20.77 7.28 -4.63
CA ARG A 93 -21.60 7.87 -5.68
C ARG A 93 -21.45 7.02 -6.94
N GLY A 94 -22.25 5.97 -7.05
CA GLY A 94 -22.26 4.99 -8.13
C GLY A 94 -21.48 5.41 -9.38
N SER A 95 -20.28 4.88 -9.55
CA SER A 95 -19.53 5.01 -10.78
C SER A 95 -19.86 3.82 -11.67
N THR A 96 -19.82 3.98 -12.97
CA THR A 96 -19.86 2.86 -13.89
C THR A 96 -18.55 2.14 -13.82
N ALA A 97 -18.56 0.83 -13.55
CA ALA A 97 -17.37 0.01 -13.64
C ALA A 97 -16.71 0.23 -15.01
N PRO A 98 -15.45 0.71 -15.09
CA PRO A 98 -14.85 1.04 -16.35
C PRO A 98 -14.44 -0.22 -17.10
N ALA A 99 -14.45 -0.14 -18.44
CA ALA A 99 -13.81 -1.09 -19.32
C ALA A 99 -12.39 -0.62 -19.66
N GLY A 100 -11.54 -1.53 -20.12
CA GLY A 100 -10.18 -1.17 -20.48
C GLY A 100 -9.28 -2.35 -20.80
N THR A 101 -7.99 -2.21 -20.55
CA THR A 101 -7.01 -3.29 -20.64
C THR A 101 -6.16 -3.37 -19.38
N LEU A 102 -5.92 -4.58 -18.90
CA LEU A 102 -5.00 -4.87 -17.81
C LEU A 102 -3.90 -5.83 -18.32
N ASN A 103 -2.65 -5.41 -18.25
CA ASN A 103 -1.51 -6.18 -18.77
C ASN A 103 -1.72 -6.64 -20.21
N GLY A 104 -2.39 -5.80 -21.04
CA GLY A 104 -2.70 -6.10 -22.45
C GLY A 104 -3.93 -6.97 -22.66
N LYS A 105 -4.61 -7.46 -21.62
CA LYS A 105 -5.87 -8.21 -21.72
C LYS A 105 -7.06 -7.27 -21.55
N PRO A 106 -8.07 -7.31 -22.42
CA PRO A 106 -9.28 -6.50 -22.26
C PRO A 106 -10.10 -6.96 -21.05
N PHE A 107 -10.77 -6.01 -20.40
CA PHE A 107 -11.76 -6.27 -19.35
C PHE A 107 -12.99 -5.37 -19.55
N SER A 108 -14.12 -5.79 -18.98
CA SER A 108 -15.41 -5.09 -19.03
C SER A 108 -15.75 -4.42 -17.71
N SER A 109 -15.12 -4.87 -16.60
CA SER A 109 -15.42 -4.41 -15.24
C SER A 109 -14.13 -4.43 -14.41
N LEU A 110 -13.92 -3.34 -13.64
CA LEU A 110 -12.78 -3.23 -12.73
C LEU A 110 -13.27 -2.58 -11.43
N ARG A 111 -12.96 -3.20 -10.30
CA ARG A 111 -13.20 -2.64 -8.97
C ARG A 111 -12.17 -3.14 -7.94
N ASP A 112 -12.05 -2.46 -6.83
CA ASP A 112 -11.36 -3.00 -5.65
C ASP A 112 -12.16 -4.18 -5.10
N ALA A 113 -11.48 -5.22 -4.62
CA ALA A 113 -12.13 -6.36 -4.00
C ALA A 113 -12.77 -6.01 -2.65
N ASP A 114 -12.31 -4.96 -1.99
CA ASP A 114 -12.93 -4.42 -0.79
C ASP A 114 -14.20 -3.63 -1.17
N PRO A 115 -15.40 -4.11 -0.79
CA PRO A 115 -16.67 -3.46 -1.15
C PRO A 115 -16.78 -2.04 -0.58
N ARG A 116 -16.05 -1.72 0.47
CA ARG A 116 -15.99 -0.39 1.08
C ARG A 116 -15.28 0.63 0.17
N ILE A 117 -14.39 0.16 -0.71
CA ILE A 117 -13.66 0.99 -1.69
C ILE A 117 -14.37 0.96 -3.05
N GLY A 118 -14.70 -0.23 -3.52
CA GLY A 118 -15.49 -0.43 -4.76
C GLY A 118 -14.79 0.08 -6.02
N ASP A 119 -15.45 0.93 -6.81
CA ASP A 119 -14.99 1.40 -8.12
C ASP A 119 -13.91 2.49 -8.04
N ARG A 120 -13.03 2.44 -7.02
CA ARG A 120 -12.02 3.46 -6.75
C ARG A 120 -10.65 2.83 -6.46
N LEU A 121 -9.61 3.54 -6.85
CA LEU A 121 -8.22 3.23 -6.50
C LEU A 121 -7.81 4.06 -5.30
N GLU A 122 -7.21 3.43 -4.29
CA GLU A 122 -6.55 4.12 -3.19
C GLU A 122 -5.17 4.62 -3.64
N VAL A 123 -4.87 5.88 -3.38
CA VAL A 123 -3.65 6.54 -3.81
C VAL A 123 -3.07 7.38 -2.68
N PHE A 124 -1.76 7.30 -2.49
CA PHE A 124 -0.97 8.21 -1.66
C PHE A 124 -0.22 9.17 -2.57
N ALA A 125 -0.66 10.41 -2.64
CA ALA A 125 -0.06 11.45 -3.47
C ALA A 125 0.30 12.67 -2.64
N ALA A 126 1.54 13.15 -2.71
CA ALA A 126 2.04 14.29 -1.98
C ALA A 126 1.72 14.26 -0.46
N GLY A 127 1.74 13.07 0.16
CA GLY A 127 1.43 12.88 1.58
C GLY A 127 -0.08 12.88 1.92
N GLN A 128 -0.93 12.95 0.92
CA GLN A 128 -2.37 12.86 1.07
C GLN A 128 -2.85 11.45 0.73
N TYR A 129 -3.78 10.92 1.51
CA TYR A 129 -4.55 9.74 1.17
C TYR A 129 -5.80 10.16 0.40
N MET A 130 -6.03 9.55 -0.74
CA MET A 130 -7.19 9.85 -1.58
C MET A 130 -7.74 8.60 -2.26
N TRP A 131 -9.02 8.66 -2.64
CA TRP A 131 -9.70 7.68 -3.46
C TRP A 131 -9.98 8.27 -4.84
N LEU A 132 -9.45 7.64 -5.87
CA LEU A 132 -9.61 8.06 -7.25
C LEU A 132 -10.56 7.10 -7.96
N PRO A 133 -11.74 7.52 -8.44
CA PRO A 133 -12.58 6.68 -9.27
C PRO A 133 -11.79 6.13 -10.46
N PHE A 134 -11.91 4.82 -10.76
CA PHE A 134 -11.21 4.22 -11.88
C PHE A 134 -11.52 4.92 -13.20
N GLU A 135 -12.75 5.42 -13.39
CA GLU A 135 -13.13 6.20 -14.58
C GLU A 135 -12.40 7.53 -14.76
N HIS A 136 -11.70 8.00 -13.73
CA HIS A 136 -10.84 9.20 -13.78
C HIS A 136 -9.39 8.86 -14.12
N ILE A 137 -9.05 7.60 -14.30
CA ILE A 137 -7.71 7.13 -14.66
C ILE A 137 -7.65 6.97 -16.19
N GLU A 138 -6.62 7.49 -16.81
CA GLU A 138 -6.27 7.17 -18.21
C GLU A 138 -5.37 5.95 -18.24
N SER A 139 -4.29 5.97 -17.43
CA SER A 139 -3.40 4.83 -17.34
C SER A 139 -2.70 4.78 -15.97
N LEU A 140 -2.34 3.56 -15.57
CA LEU A 140 -1.55 3.25 -14.38
C LEU A 140 -0.46 2.27 -14.78
N ARG A 141 0.78 2.57 -14.36
CA ARG A 141 1.93 1.67 -14.57
C ARG A 141 2.62 1.39 -13.25
N ILE A 142 2.81 0.10 -12.95
CA ILE A 142 3.48 -0.39 -11.74
C ILE A 142 4.67 -1.24 -12.16
N ASN A 143 5.87 -0.90 -11.65
CA ASN A 143 7.04 -1.74 -11.83
C ASN A 143 7.04 -2.90 -10.82
N PRO A 144 7.67 -4.05 -11.15
CA PRO A 144 7.87 -5.12 -10.17
C PRO A 144 8.57 -4.60 -8.91
N PRO A 145 8.16 -5.04 -7.71
CA PRO A 145 8.78 -4.63 -6.47
C PRO A 145 10.26 -4.99 -6.43
N LYS A 146 11.10 -4.05 -5.99
CA LYS A 146 12.56 -4.23 -5.87
C LYS A 146 13.02 -4.30 -4.43
N ARG A 147 12.24 -3.77 -3.50
CA ARG A 147 12.54 -3.67 -2.07
C ARG A 147 11.34 -4.14 -1.26
N LEU A 148 11.58 -4.55 -0.03
CA LEU A 148 10.50 -5.00 0.86
C LEU A 148 9.38 -3.95 0.98
N ARG A 149 9.71 -2.69 1.15
CA ARG A 149 8.72 -1.60 1.26
C ARG A 149 7.86 -1.40 0.02
N ASP A 150 8.32 -1.84 -1.17
CA ASP A 150 7.53 -1.79 -2.40
C ASP A 150 6.37 -2.81 -2.35
N THR A 151 6.41 -3.78 -1.43
CA THR A 151 5.30 -4.71 -1.13
C THR A 151 4.38 -4.20 -0.01
N LEU A 152 4.62 -2.99 0.50
CA LEU A 152 3.72 -2.27 1.40
C LEU A 152 3.13 -1.03 0.71
N TRP A 153 4.00 -0.25 0.05
CA TRP A 153 3.65 0.95 -0.73
C TRP A 153 4.36 0.89 -2.08
N THR A 154 3.65 0.44 -3.11
CA THR A 154 4.27 0.27 -4.44
C THR A 154 4.30 1.59 -5.20
N PRO A 155 5.48 2.01 -5.71
CA PRO A 155 5.56 3.16 -6.59
C PRO A 155 4.84 2.90 -7.90
N ALA A 156 4.06 3.87 -8.35
CA ALA A 156 3.31 3.81 -9.60
C ALA A 156 3.38 5.15 -10.36
N ILE A 157 3.23 5.09 -11.67
CA ILE A 157 3.01 6.26 -12.52
C ILE A 157 1.53 6.26 -12.89
N LEU A 158 0.82 7.27 -12.43
CA LEU A 158 -0.61 7.44 -12.64
C LEU A 158 -0.85 8.64 -13.55
N LYS A 159 -1.53 8.40 -14.66
CA LYS A 159 -2.02 9.45 -15.57
C LYS A 159 -3.52 9.55 -15.43
N THR A 160 -4.02 10.74 -15.18
CA THR A 160 -5.45 11.01 -15.02
C THR A 160 -6.12 11.29 -16.36
N GLY A 161 -7.37 10.85 -16.48
CA GLY A 161 -8.18 11.04 -17.67
C GLY A 161 -8.95 12.39 -17.66
N PRO A 162 -9.66 12.71 -18.74
CA PRO A 162 -10.32 14.02 -18.93
C PRO A 162 -11.43 14.31 -17.90
N LYS A 163 -11.97 13.30 -17.24
CA LYS A 163 -12.97 13.46 -16.16
C LYS A 163 -12.35 14.00 -14.86
N PHE A 164 -11.06 13.81 -14.65
CA PHE A 164 -10.36 14.33 -13.48
C PHE A 164 -10.17 15.85 -13.61
N LYS A 165 -10.59 16.60 -12.58
CA LYS A 165 -10.53 18.07 -12.56
C LYS A 165 -9.42 18.62 -11.66
N GLY A 166 -8.58 17.73 -11.11
CA GLY A 166 -7.45 18.09 -10.27
C GLY A 166 -6.16 18.31 -11.03
N VAL A 167 -5.07 18.47 -10.27
CA VAL A 167 -3.71 18.52 -10.79
C VAL A 167 -3.26 17.10 -11.15
N GLU A 168 -2.52 16.94 -12.25
CA GLU A 168 -1.95 15.64 -12.65
C GLU A 168 -1.12 15.05 -11.50
N LEU A 169 -1.36 13.79 -11.18
CA LEU A 169 -0.77 13.13 -10.01
C LEU A 169 0.65 12.62 -10.28
N GLY A 170 0.91 12.09 -11.47
CA GLY A 170 2.23 11.62 -11.87
C GLY A 170 2.72 10.43 -11.04
N GLU A 171 3.84 10.59 -10.34
CA GLU A 171 4.38 9.56 -9.44
C GLU A 171 3.61 9.53 -8.11
N VAL A 172 3.09 8.36 -7.76
CA VAL A 172 2.31 8.11 -6.56
C VAL A 172 2.78 6.84 -5.85
N LEU A 173 2.35 6.63 -4.61
CA LEU A 173 2.42 5.33 -3.95
C LEU A 173 1.01 4.73 -3.86
N LEU A 174 0.92 3.43 -4.07
CA LEU A 174 -0.31 2.69 -3.88
C LEU A 174 -0.16 1.76 -2.67
N PRO A 175 -1.14 1.73 -1.74
CA PRO A 175 -1.13 0.74 -0.67
C PRO A 175 -1.31 -0.66 -1.26
N VAL A 176 -0.42 -1.57 -0.87
CA VAL A 176 -0.42 -2.96 -1.35
C VAL A 176 -1.22 -3.88 -0.43
N LEU A 177 -1.39 -3.49 0.82
CA LEU A 177 -2.21 -4.21 1.78
C LEU A 177 -3.63 -3.64 1.82
N ALA A 178 -4.61 -4.51 2.01
CA ALA A 178 -5.97 -4.12 2.30
C ALA A 178 -6.03 -3.31 3.62
N PRO A 179 -7.04 -2.46 3.83
CA PRO A 179 -7.15 -1.63 5.02
C PRO A 179 -7.10 -2.45 6.31
N LEU A 180 -6.38 -1.94 7.31
CA LEU A 180 -6.25 -2.51 8.65
C LEU A 180 -5.59 -3.91 8.71
N SER A 181 -4.95 -4.39 7.63
CA SER A 181 -4.26 -5.68 7.60
C SER A 181 -3.19 -5.83 8.69
N PHE A 182 -2.62 -4.74 9.18
CA PHE A 182 -1.67 -4.73 10.29
C PHE A 182 -2.29 -5.12 11.65
N GLU A 183 -3.61 -5.14 11.78
CA GLU A 183 -4.35 -5.55 12.98
C GLU A 183 -4.58 -7.06 13.05
N SER A 184 -4.29 -7.81 11.98
CA SER A 184 -4.38 -9.28 11.99
C SER A 184 -3.39 -9.88 12.99
N ASP A 185 -3.79 -10.98 13.62
CA ASP A 185 -2.92 -11.79 14.48
C ASP A 185 -1.97 -12.68 13.66
N ASP A 186 -2.23 -12.88 12.37
CA ASP A 186 -1.36 -13.63 11.47
C ASP A 186 -0.34 -12.72 10.77
N ASP A 187 0.94 -12.96 11.07
CA ASP A 187 2.05 -12.26 10.44
C ASP A 187 2.13 -12.46 8.92
N ALA A 188 1.60 -13.57 8.37
CA ALA A 188 1.56 -13.79 6.92
C ALA A 188 0.55 -12.84 6.24
N VAL A 189 -0.59 -12.58 6.89
CA VAL A 189 -1.59 -11.58 6.48
C VAL A 189 -0.99 -10.17 6.58
N ARG A 190 -0.36 -9.84 7.72
CA ARG A 190 0.30 -8.53 7.93
C ARG A 190 1.38 -8.23 6.90
N LEU A 191 2.06 -9.27 6.40
CA LEU A 191 3.08 -9.18 5.35
C LEU A 191 2.50 -9.23 3.91
N GLY A 192 1.19 -9.37 3.76
CA GLY A 192 0.53 -9.50 2.46
C GLY A 192 0.91 -10.76 1.68
N ARG A 193 1.26 -11.85 2.38
CA ARG A 193 1.56 -13.15 1.77
C ARG A 193 0.36 -14.04 1.64
N VAL A 194 -0.66 -13.74 2.42
CA VAL A 194 -1.97 -14.38 2.44
C VAL A 194 -3.01 -13.28 2.46
N THR A 195 -4.12 -13.51 1.77
CA THR A 195 -5.33 -12.69 1.88
C THR A 195 -6.42 -13.53 2.52
N GLU A 196 -7.02 -13.01 3.57
CA GLU A 196 -8.17 -13.57 4.24
C GLU A 196 -9.38 -12.66 4.01
N TRP A 197 -10.58 -13.20 4.18
CA TRP A 197 -11.83 -12.45 4.06
C TRP A 197 -12.47 -12.36 5.44
N VAL A 198 -12.82 -11.15 5.84
CA VAL A 198 -13.45 -10.87 7.13
C VAL A 198 -14.80 -10.22 6.92
N ALA A 199 -15.78 -10.62 7.70
CA ALA A 199 -17.11 -10.01 7.64
C ALA A 199 -17.06 -8.56 8.15
N THR A 200 -17.67 -7.66 7.40
CA THR A 200 -17.89 -6.24 7.75
C THR A 200 -19.35 -5.85 7.54
N ASP A 201 -19.72 -4.67 7.98
CA ASP A 201 -21.11 -4.16 7.79
C ASP A 201 -21.47 -3.97 6.30
N ASP A 202 -20.45 -3.80 5.44
CA ASP A 202 -20.61 -3.59 3.98
C ASP A 202 -20.45 -4.89 3.16
N GLY A 203 -20.28 -6.05 3.81
CA GLY A 203 -19.99 -7.35 3.21
C GLY A 203 -18.61 -7.86 3.58
N ASP A 204 -18.20 -9.01 3.01
CA ASP A 204 -16.89 -9.56 3.25
C ASP A 204 -15.82 -8.67 2.60
N ALA A 205 -14.80 -8.31 3.39
CA ALA A 205 -13.69 -7.49 2.95
C ALA A 205 -12.36 -8.23 3.09
N PRO A 206 -11.41 -8.05 2.15
CA PRO A 206 -10.09 -8.67 2.25
C PRO A 206 -9.25 -8.02 3.36
N VAL A 207 -8.40 -8.82 4.01
CA VAL A 207 -7.26 -8.40 4.83
C VAL A 207 -6.02 -9.15 4.34
N GLY A 208 -4.87 -8.50 4.32
CA GLY A 208 -3.66 -9.00 3.69
C GLY A 208 -3.39 -8.30 2.37
N GLN A 209 -2.98 -9.02 1.33
CA GLN A 209 -2.68 -8.40 0.05
C GLN A 209 -3.92 -7.83 -0.62
N LYS A 210 -3.81 -6.59 -1.10
CA LYS A 210 -4.88 -5.91 -1.84
C LYS A 210 -5.15 -6.61 -3.17
N LEU A 211 -6.43 -6.86 -3.44
CA LEU A 211 -6.91 -7.48 -4.65
C LEU A 211 -7.79 -6.51 -5.45
N LEU A 212 -7.73 -6.62 -6.74
CA LEU A 212 -8.67 -6.03 -7.69
C LEU A 212 -9.57 -7.14 -8.26
N LEU A 213 -10.84 -6.85 -8.44
CA LEU A 213 -11.75 -7.70 -9.20
C LEU A 213 -11.80 -7.17 -10.63
N VAL A 214 -11.31 -7.97 -11.56
CA VAL A 214 -11.28 -7.67 -13.00
C VAL A 214 -12.20 -8.66 -13.69
N ASP A 215 -13.34 -8.20 -14.14
CA ASP A 215 -14.48 -9.05 -14.46
C ASP A 215 -14.82 -9.94 -13.25
N ASP A 216 -14.60 -11.25 -13.34
CA ASP A 216 -14.85 -12.20 -12.25
C ASP A 216 -13.54 -12.78 -11.66
N GLU A 217 -12.36 -12.22 -12.01
CA GLU A 217 -11.06 -12.70 -11.56
C GLU A 217 -10.47 -11.78 -10.47
N GLU A 218 -9.94 -12.39 -9.40
CA GLU A 218 -9.15 -11.70 -8.38
C GLU A 218 -7.70 -11.55 -8.85
N ILE A 219 -7.23 -10.30 -8.93
CA ILE A 219 -5.87 -9.98 -9.35
C ILE A 219 -5.18 -9.16 -8.27
N SER A 220 -4.01 -9.61 -7.83
CA SER A 220 -3.20 -8.85 -6.87
C SER A 220 -2.76 -7.51 -7.49
N ILE A 221 -2.81 -6.44 -6.69
CA ILE A 221 -2.28 -5.13 -7.11
C ILE A 221 -0.79 -5.23 -7.52
N LEU A 222 -0.03 -6.16 -6.94
CA LEU A 222 1.37 -6.39 -7.30
C LEU A 222 1.55 -7.13 -8.64
N GLU A 223 0.50 -7.71 -9.21
CA GLU A 223 0.52 -8.32 -10.55
C GLU A 223 0.17 -7.34 -11.66
N VAL A 224 -0.39 -6.19 -11.30
CA VAL A 224 -0.66 -5.10 -12.24
C VAL A 224 0.66 -4.51 -12.74
N ARG A 225 0.83 -4.47 -14.07
CA ARG A 225 1.97 -3.81 -14.73
C ARG A 225 1.51 -2.58 -15.50
N GLU A 226 0.43 -2.73 -16.24
CA GLU A 226 -0.17 -1.65 -17.00
C GLU A 226 -1.69 -1.79 -16.99
N LEU A 227 -2.36 -0.74 -16.56
CA LEU A 227 -3.80 -0.59 -16.63
C LEU A 227 -4.11 0.60 -17.54
N THR A 228 -5.00 0.42 -18.49
CA THR A 228 -5.55 1.51 -19.30
C THR A 228 -7.06 1.45 -19.21
N VAL A 229 -7.68 2.57 -18.89
CA VAL A 229 -9.13 2.70 -18.80
C VAL A 229 -9.66 3.38 -20.05
N THR A 230 -10.68 2.80 -20.66
CA THR A 230 -11.37 3.39 -21.81
C THR A 230 -12.23 4.56 -21.34
N PRO A 231 -12.05 5.78 -21.89
CA PRO A 231 -12.95 6.89 -21.57
C PRO A 231 -14.42 6.53 -21.92
N ALA A 232 -15.32 6.75 -20.95
CA ALA A 232 -16.75 6.57 -21.16
C ALA A 232 -17.37 7.79 -21.84
#